data_32ecf922f2967b13c9d64721996dea46
#
_entry.id   32ecf922f2967b13c9d64721996dea46
#
_cell.length_a   1.000
_cell.length_b   1.000
_cell.length_c   1.000
_cell.angle_alpha   90.00
_cell.angle_beta   90.00
_cell.angle_gamma   90.00
#
_symmetry.space_group_name_H-M   'P 1'
#
loop_
_entity.id
_entity.type
_entity.pdbx_description
1 polymer ?
#
loop_
_entity_poly.entity_id
_entity_poly.type
_entity_poly.pdbx_seq_one_letter_code
_entity_poly.pdbx_strand_id
1 'polypeptide(L)'
;MKIEEAICVLEERAKYAQSRVLWCIAHQEDEGNLLLWETAQKLYQLAVDMLREKVGLPDVLTFLHNQARWAASQVMWCSTHGAHEDRVRDYAKEWDAYQVALTALEERMKWDA
;
A
#
# COMPACT_ATOMS: atom_id res chain seq x y z
N MET A 1 -13.67 6.58 4.21
CA MET A 1 -12.34 7.03 4.65
C MET A 1 -11.95 8.30 3.90
N LYS A 2 -11.39 9.26 4.61
CA LYS A 2 -10.91 10.51 4.00
C LYS A 2 -9.50 10.35 3.44
N ILE A 3 -9.10 11.24 2.53
CA ILE A 3 -7.76 11.19 1.91
C ILE A 3 -6.66 11.24 2.97
N GLU A 4 -6.79 12.09 3.99
CA GLU A 4 -5.80 12.19 5.08
C GLU A 4 -5.62 10.88 5.82
N GLU A 5 -6.71 10.14 6.04
CA GLU A 5 -6.64 8.82 6.66
C GLU A 5 -5.95 7.80 5.76
N ALA A 6 -6.22 7.86 4.45
CA ALA A 6 -5.55 7.01 3.48
C ALA A 6 -4.04 7.30 3.44
N ILE A 7 -3.65 8.57 3.47
CA ILE A 7 -2.24 8.97 3.53
C ILE A 7 -1.58 8.38 4.78
N CYS A 8 -2.24 8.46 5.94
CA CYS A 8 -1.70 7.88 7.17
C CYS A 8 -1.47 6.37 7.05
N VAL A 9 -2.41 5.63 6.45
CA VAL A 9 -2.26 4.19 6.23
C VAL A 9 -1.09 3.90 5.30
N LEU A 10 -0.95 4.66 4.21
CA LEU A 10 0.16 4.49 3.27
C LEU A 10 1.51 4.81 3.92
N GLU A 11 1.57 5.84 4.77
CA GLU A 11 2.78 6.16 5.53
C GLU A 11 3.16 5.03 6.50
N GLU A 12 2.18 4.43 7.17
CA GLU A 12 2.40 3.28 8.03
C GLU A 12 2.94 2.09 7.23
N ARG A 13 2.39 1.85 6.03
CA ARG A 13 2.88 0.79 5.14
C ARG A 13 4.29 1.06 4.66
N ALA A 14 4.63 2.31 4.37
CA ALA A 14 6.00 2.68 4.00
C ALA A 14 6.98 2.41 5.14
N LYS A 15 6.61 2.75 6.37
CA LYS A 15 7.41 2.46 7.57
C LYS A 15 7.57 0.96 7.79
N TYR A 16 6.50 0.19 7.59
CA TYR A 16 6.56 -1.25 7.70
C TYR A 16 7.52 -1.85 6.67
N ALA A 17 7.42 -1.40 5.40
CA ALA A 17 8.32 -1.85 4.35
C ALA A 17 9.79 -1.51 4.68
N GLN A 18 10.04 -0.31 5.23
CA GLN A 18 11.37 0.10 5.69
C GLN A 18 11.89 -0.85 6.77
N SER A 19 11.06 -1.18 7.75
CA SER A 19 11.45 -2.13 8.81
C SER A 19 11.78 -3.51 8.25
N ARG A 20 11.07 -3.96 7.22
CA ARG A 20 11.36 -5.22 6.54
C ARG A 20 12.68 -5.17 5.76
N VAL A 21 12.99 -4.03 5.14
CA VAL A 21 14.30 -3.84 4.50
C VAL A 21 15.43 -4.01 5.52
N LEU A 22 15.32 -3.35 6.67
CA LEU A 22 16.33 -3.45 7.73
C LEU A 22 16.43 -4.88 8.28
N TRP A 23 15.29 -5.55 8.44
CA TRP A 23 15.26 -6.93 8.89
C TRP A 23 15.97 -7.86 7.88
N CYS A 24 15.69 -7.70 6.59
CA CYS A 24 16.31 -8.49 5.52
C CYS A 24 17.83 -8.31 5.51
N ILE A 25 18.31 -7.08 5.68
CA ILE A 25 19.74 -6.78 5.75
C ILE A 25 20.37 -7.48 6.96
N ALA A 26 19.75 -7.35 8.13
CA ALA A 26 20.27 -7.92 9.38
C ALA A 26 20.32 -9.45 9.36
N HIS A 27 19.38 -10.10 8.66
CA HIS A 27 19.24 -11.55 8.59
C HIS A 27 19.82 -12.15 7.31
N GLN A 28 20.49 -11.35 6.49
CA GLN A 28 21.09 -11.76 5.23
C GLN A 28 20.12 -12.53 4.32
N GLU A 29 18.90 -12.02 4.23
CA GLU A 29 17.89 -12.56 3.32
C GLU A 29 18.32 -12.39 1.87
N ASP A 30 17.71 -13.15 0.95
CA ASP A 30 18.08 -13.08 -0.45
C ASP A 30 17.79 -11.70 -1.06
N GLU A 31 18.52 -11.38 -2.13
CA GLU A 31 18.42 -10.09 -2.80
C GLU A 31 17.02 -9.82 -3.36
N GLY A 32 16.29 -10.87 -3.74
CA GLY A 32 14.93 -10.74 -4.25
C GLY A 32 13.96 -10.20 -3.21
N ASN A 33 14.03 -10.71 -1.99
CA ASN A 33 13.20 -10.22 -0.88
C ASN A 33 13.57 -8.78 -0.51
N LEU A 34 14.85 -8.49 -0.44
CA LEU A 34 15.34 -7.14 -0.15
C LEU A 34 14.82 -6.15 -1.20
N LEU A 35 14.97 -6.48 -2.48
CA LEU A 35 14.52 -5.64 -3.58
C LEU A 35 13.00 -5.41 -3.53
N LEU A 36 12.24 -6.46 -3.22
CA LEU A 36 10.78 -6.37 -3.10
C LEU A 36 10.38 -5.32 -2.06
N TRP A 37 10.98 -5.36 -0.88
CA TRP A 37 10.66 -4.42 0.20
C TRP A 37 11.16 -3.01 -0.07
N GLU A 38 12.34 -2.85 -0.69
CA GLU A 38 12.84 -1.55 -1.11
C GLU A 38 11.92 -0.90 -2.14
N THR A 39 11.45 -1.68 -3.11
CA THR A 39 10.53 -1.20 -4.14
C THR A 39 9.19 -0.80 -3.51
N ALA A 40 8.65 -1.64 -2.60
CA ALA A 40 7.41 -1.34 -1.91
C ALA A 40 7.53 -0.05 -1.10
N GLN A 41 8.62 0.14 -0.36
CA GLN A 41 8.85 1.36 0.42
C GLN A 41 8.83 2.60 -0.47
N LYS A 42 9.54 2.57 -1.59
CA LYS A 42 9.60 3.69 -2.54
C LYS A 42 8.23 4.01 -3.11
N LEU A 43 7.48 2.99 -3.51
CA LEU A 43 6.18 3.20 -4.15
C LEU A 43 5.12 3.68 -3.16
N TYR A 44 5.12 3.19 -1.92
CA TYR A 44 4.23 3.73 -0.89
C TYR A 44 4.54 5.20 -0.60
N GLN A 45 5.82 5.54 -0.45
CA GLN A 45 6.23 6.92 -0.19
C GLN A 45 5.89 7.82 -1.38
N LEU A 46 6.12 7.35 -2.60
CA LEU A 46 5.79 8.10 -3.80
C LEU A 46 4.28 8.33 -3.90
N ALA A 47 3.45 7.33 -3.56
CA ALA A 47 2.00 7.48 -3.53
C ALA A 47 1.56 8.57 -2.54
N VAL A 48 2.17 8.60 -1.35
CA VAL A 48 1.91 9.65 -0.36
C VAL A 48 2.27 11.02 -0.92
N ASP A 49 3.45 11.15 -1.50
CA ASP A 49 3.92 12.42 -2.08
C ASP A 49 3.00 12.89 -3.20
N MET A 50 2.57 11.99 -4.06
CA MET A 50 1.66 12.29 -5.16
C MET A 50 0.29 12.73 -4.65
N LEU A 51 -0.23 12.11 -3.60
CA LEU A 51 -1.51 12.53 -3.00
C LEU A 51 -1.42 13.94 -2.42
N ARG A 52 -0.27 14.30 -1.86
CA ARG A 52 -0.03 15.65 -1.31
C ARG A 52 0.22 16.68 -2.40
N GLU A 53 0.98 16.32 -3.43
CA GLU A 53 1.42 17.26 -4.49
C GLU A 53 0.50 17.31 -5.70
N LYS A 54 -0.48 16.41 -5.75
CA LYS A 54 -1.49 16.36 -6.83
C LYS A 54 -0.92 15.93 -8.20
N VAL A 55 0.12 15.11 -8.20
CA VAL A 55 0.71 14.53 -9.42
C VAL A 55 0.45 13.03 -9.43
N GLY A 56 0.15 12.44 -10.58
CA GLY A 56 -0.08 11.02 -10.72
C GLY A 56 0.87 10.36 -11.72
N LEU A 57 1.34 9.14 -11.41
CA LEU A 57 2.13 8.30 -12.32
C LEU A 57 1.45 6.94 -12.49
N PRO A 58 1.38 6.42 -13.74
CA PRO A 58 0.73 5.12 -13.99
C PRO A 58 1.29 3.96 -13.17
N ASP A 59 2.60 3.93 -12.93
CA ASP A 59 3.25 2.86 -12.15
C ASP A 59 2.77 2.81 -10.71
N VAL A 60 2.51 3.97 -10.11
CA VAL A 60 1.95 4.05 -8.75
C VAL A 60 0.52 3.51 -8.73
N LEU A 61 -0.28 3.84 -9.75
CA LEU A 61 -1.64 3.31 -9.85
C LEU A 61 -1.64 1.79 -9.96
N THR A 62 -0.78 1.23 -10.80
CA THR A 62 -0.64 -0.23 -10.95
C THR A 62 -0.23 -0.86 -9.62
N PHE A 63 0.73 -0.28 -8.93
CA PHE A 63 1.17 -0.76 -7.61
C PHE A 63 0.01 -0.76 -6.62
N LEU A 64 -0.73 0.35 -6.51
CA LEU A 64 -1.86 0.45 -5.58
C LEU A 64 -2.98 -0.53 -5.92
N HIS A 65 -3.28 -0.75 -7.21
CA HIS A 65 -4.25 -1.75 -7.63
C HIS A 65 -3.84 -3.16 -7.19
N ASN A 66 -2.56 -3.50 -7.36
CA ASN A 66 -2.04 -4.81 -6.93
C ASN A 66 -2.11 -4.95 -5.41
N GLN A 67 -1.79 -3.91 -4.66
CA GLN A 67 -1.88 -3.94 -3.20
C GLN A 67 -3.34 -4.07 -2.73
N ALA A 68 -4.26 -3.38 -3.40
CA ALA A 68 -5.69 -3.50 -3.09
C ALA A 68 -6.20 -4.93 -3.32
N ARG A 69 -5.81 -5.56 -4.43
CA ARG A 69 -6.16 -6.96 -4.71
C ARG A 69 -5.61 -7.89 -3.64
N TRP A 70 -4.37 -7.68 -3.26
CA TRP A 70 -3.74 -8.49 -2.21
C TRP A 70 -4.48 -8.34 -0.88
N ALA A 71 -4.77 -7.12 -0.46
CA ALA A 71 -5.50 -6.86 0.78
C ALA A 71 -6.89 -7.52 0.75
N ALA A 72 -7.61 -7.40 -0.37
CA ALA A 72 -8.92 -8.05 -0.54
C ALA A 72 -8.80 -9.58 -0.42
N SER A 73 -7.77 -10.18 -1.04
CA SER A 73 -7.55 -11.63 -0.94
C SER A 73 -7.23 -12.05 0.48
N GLN A 74 -6.51 -11.23 1.25
CA GLN A 74 -6.22 -11.52 2.66
C GLN A 74 -7.48 -11.47 3.53
N VAL A 75 -8.37 -10.51 3.27
CA VAL A 75 -9.67 -10.45 3.95
C VAL A 75 -10.45 -11.75 3.72
N MET A 76 -10.54 -12.19 2.46
CA MET A 76 -11.25 -13.42 2.12
C MET A 76 -10.60 -14.64 2.76
N TRP A 77 -9.29 -14.75 2.68
CA TRP A 77 -8.55 -15.87 3.26
C TRP A 77 -8.74 -15.93 4.77
N CYS A 78 -8.58 -14.81 5.47
CA CYS A 78 -8.76 -14.73 6.92
C CYS A 78 -10.19 -15.11 7.34
N SER A 79 -11.19 -14.64 6.58
CA SER A 79 -12.59 -14.94 6.86
C SER A 79 -12.90 -16.42 6.71
N THR A 80 -12.31 -17.11 5.72
CA THR A 80 -12.55 -18.54 5.47
C THR A 80 -11.73 -19.45 6.38
N HIS A 81 -10.59 -18.99 6.89
CA HIS A 81 -9.70 -19.81 7.72
C HIS A 81 -9.80 -19.50 9.22
N GLY A 82 -10.81 -18.72 9.63
CA GLY A 82 -11.06 -18.42 11.04
C GLY A 82 -9.99 -17.60 11.73
N ALA A 83 -9.28 -16.75 10.98
CA ALA A 83 -8.28 -15.86 11.56
C ALA A 83 -8.95 -14.81 12.46
N HIS A 84 -8.17 -14.21 13.37
CA HIS A 84 -8.68 -13.20 14.30
C HIS A 84 -9.36 -12.03 13.58
N GLU A 85 -10.45 -11.53 14.14
CA GLU A 85 -11.19 -10.38 13.63
C GLU A 85 -10.31 -9.16 13.43
N ASP A 86 -9.30 -8.97 14.27
CA ASP A 86 -8.36 -7.86 14.17
C ASP A 86 -7.59 -7.88 12.85
N ARG A 87 -7.17 -9.05 12.36
CA ARG A 87 -6.47 -9.17 11.08
C ARG A 87 -7.39 -8.86 9.91
N VAL A 88 -8.63 -9.35 9.96
CA VAL A 88 -9.64 -9.05 8.94
C VAL A 88 -9.87 -7.55 8.88
N ARG A 89 -10.01 -6.90 10.03
CA ARG A 89 -10.21 -5.46 10.14
C ARG A 89 -9.03 -4.67 9.59
N ASP A 90 -7.80 -5.08 9.89
CA ASP A 90 -6.59 -4.41 9.43
C ASP A 90 -6.44 -4.49 7.91
N TYR A 91 -6.66 -5.65 7.32
CA TYR A 91 -6.61 -5.81 5.86
C TYR A 91 -7.74 -5.06 5.17
N ALA A 92 -8.94 -5.05 5.75
CA ALA A 92 -10.06 -4.28 5.22
C ALA A 92 -9.76 -2.78 5.26
N LYS A 93 -9.12 -2.29 6.30
CA LYS A 93 -8.67 -0.90 6.43
C LYS A 93 -7.62 -0.55 5.37
N GLU A 94 -6.66 -1.44 5.13
CA GLU A 94 -5.67 -1.25 4.06
C GLU A 94 -6.34 -1.18 2.69
N TRP A 95 -7.23 -2.13 2.41
CA TRP A 95 -7.97 -2.14 1.14
C TRP A 95 -8.70 -0.83 0.91
N ASP A 96 -9.41 -0.36 1.94
CA ASP A 96 -10.16 0.90 1.88
C ASP A 96 -9.24 2.08 1.60
N ALA A 97 -8.07 2.13 2.26
CA ALA A 97 -7.08 3.17 2.03
C ALA A 97 -6.56 3.16 0.60
N TYR A 98 -6.28 1.97 0.04
CA TYR A 98 -5.84 1.84 -1.34
C TYR A 98 -6.92 2.33 -2.31
N GLN A 99 -8.20 2.01 -2.06
CA GLN A 99 -9.30 2.46 -2.91
C GLN A 99 -9.45 3.98 -2.87
N VAL A 100 -9.36 4.59 -1.69
CA VAL A 100 -9.43 6.06 -1.55
C VAL A 100 -8.28 6.72 -2.30
N ALA A 101 -7.06 6.21 -2.15
CA ALA A 101 -5.88 6.73 -2.84
C ALA A 101 -6.01 6.60 -4.36
N LEU A 102 -6.44 5.44 -4.84
CA LEU A 102 -6.65 5.19 -6.27
C LEU A 102 -7.67 6.15 -6.87
N THR A 103 -8.82 6.29 -6.22
CA THR A 103 -9.88 7.18 -6.68
C THR A 103 -9.37 8.62 -6.78
N ALA A 104 -8.66 9.11 -5.76
CA ALA A 104 -8.13 10.46 -5.74
C ALA A 104 -7.10 10.68 -6.86
N LEU A 105 -6.19 9.73 -7.08
CA LEU A 105 -5.17 9.86 -8.12
C LEU A 105 -5.76 9.73 -9.52
N GLU A 106 -6.69 8.81 -9.74
CA GLU A 106 -7.35 8.64 -11.03
C GLU A 106 -8.16 9.88 -11.41
N GLU A 107 -8.87 10.49 -10.47
CA GLU A 107 -9.60 11.73 -10.71
C GLU A 107 -8.66 12.86 -11.12
N ARG A 108 -7.52 12.99 -10.47
CA ARG A 108 -6.52 14.01 -10.82
C ARG A 108 -5.98 13.81 -12.23
N MET A 109 -5.70 12.56 -12.62
CA MET A 109 -5.22 12.26 -13.96
C MET A 109 -6.21 12.63 -15.04
N LYS A 110 -7.51 12.51 -14.76
CA LYS A 110 -8.56 12.95 -15.69
C LYS A 110 -8.54 14.45 -15.95
N TRP A 111 -8.25 15.25 -14.93
CA TRP A 111 -8.22 16.69 -15.04
C TRP A 111 -6.94 17.22 -15.68
N ASP A 112 -5.84 16.49 -15.57
CA ASP A 112 -4.55 16.86 -16.12
C ASP A 112 -4.32 16.36 -17.56
N ALA A 113 -5.22 15.55 -18.07
CA ALA A 113 -5.10 14.96 -19.41
C ALA A 113 -5.45 15.96 -20.53
#